data_7d47bcd02ee45630c2002090e3b5b68f
#
_entry.id   7d47bcd02ee45630c2002090e3b5b68f
#
_cell.length_a   1.000
_cell.length_b   1.000
_cell.length_c   1.000
_cell.angle_alpha   90.00
_cell.angle_beta   90.00
_cell.angle_gamma   90.00
#
_symmetry.space_group_name_H-M   'P 1'
#
loop_
_entity.id
_entity.type
_entity.pdbx_description
1 polymer ?
#
loop_
_entity_poly.entity_id
_entity_poly.type
_entity_poly.pdbx_seq_one_letter_code
_entity_poly.pdbx_strand_id
1 'polypeptide(L)'
;MKCTAFQCEGKLWTMPEGSSVGQLWEKAGKGRSRTEAVLAFYEGAVVDLQTQFSRNGTVQWIPMNHPYAEMAAQRTLIMLLIMTVKEIYGETADVEVEHSLGKALYCEFRIDHPILQKDLKQIEKFMHFTVKEGRPIYRRILSKERALHLLRRKNQKDALLLEKLPIEKLTVYQCGNFMDSYLGPMLPDMNYLGCFKLEPYAPGFLLRFPAHGRPHELPPYHEEPLFARVFLEAEKWGQLIGCRNVAELNHAIHHNKAKNLILISEALHEKKIAHIADI
;
A
#
# COMPACT_ATOMS: atom_id res chain seq x y z
N MET A 1 6.36 -24.04 -30.46
CA MET A 1 6.18 -23.19 -29.27
C MET A 1 4.87 -22.44 -29.43
N LYS A 2 4.00 -22.49 -28.42
CA LYS A 2 2.80 -21.65 -28.43
C LYS A 2 3.23 -20.20 -28.24
N CYS A 3 2.68 -19.30 -29.01
CA CYS A 3 2.96 -17.87 -28.95
C CYS A 3 1.66 -17.10 -28.70
N THR A 4 1.78 -16.00 -28.00
CA THR A 4 0.68 -15.08 -27.71
C THR A 4 0.91 -13.79 -28.49
N ALA A 5 -0.13 -13.26 -29.12
CA ALA A 5 -0.07 -12.04 -29.92
C ALA A 5 -0.62 -10.84 -29.14
N PHE A 6 0.08 -9.70 -29.22
CA PHE A 6 -0.28 -8.47 -28.51
C PHE A 6 -0.31 -7.29 -29.46
N GLN A 7 -1.35 -6.48 -29.34
CA GLN A 7 -1.40 -5.17 -29.95
C GLN A 7 -0.87 -4.15 -28.95
N CYS A 8 0.22 -3.48 -29.31
CA CYS A 8 0.83 -2.45 -28.48
C CYS A 8 1.28 -1.28 -29.37
N GLU A 9 0.83 -0.06 -29.07
CA GLU A 9 1.13 1.17 -29.84
C GLU A 9 0.91 1.03 -31.35
N GLY A 10 -0.19 0.39 -31.74
CA GLY A 10 -0.54 0.18 -33.14
C GLY A 10 0.25 -0.93 -33.87
N LYS A 11 1.19 -1.59 -33.20
CA LYS A 11 1.99 -2.70 -33.71
C LYS A 11 1.56 -4.04 -33.11
N LEU A 12 1.65 -5.09 -33.93
CA LEU A 12 1.42 -6.46 -33.48
C LEU A 12 2.76 -7.09 -33.04
N TRP A 13 2.78 -7.61 -31.83
CA TRP A 13 3.94 -8.30 -31.25
C TRP A 13 3.58 -9.74 -30.94
N THR A 14 4.53 -10.63 -31.14
CA THR A 14 4.40 -12.04 -30.78
C THR A 14 5.45 -12.39 -29.72
N MET A 15 4.96 -12.99 -28.62
CA MET A 15 5.78 -13.39 -27.49
C MET A 15 5.56 -14.88 -27.20
N PRO A 16 6.58 -15.60 -26.69
CA PRO A 16 6.40 -16.96 -26.19
C PRO A 16 5.34 -17.00 -25.07
N GLU A 17 4.62 -18.13 -24.97
CA GLU A 17 3.68 -18.37 -23.85
C GLU A 17 4.41 -18.26 -22.50
N GLY A 18 3.81 -17.60 -21.52
CA GLY A 18 4.41 -17.33 -20.21
C GLY A 18 5.34 -16.11 -20.14
N SER A 19 5.53 -15.40 -21.26
CA SER A 19 6.24 -14.13 -21.23
C SER A 19 5.53 -13.11 -20.36
N SER A 20 6.31 -12.22 -19.74
CA SER A 20 5.77 -11.13 -18.92
C SER A 20 5.56 -9.84 -19.72
N VAL A 21 4.76 -8.93 -19.16
CA VAL A 21 4.56 -7.57 -19.67
C VAL A 21 5.89 -6.82 -19.80
N GLY A 22 6.80 -6.98 -18.82
CA GLY A 22 8.13 -6.38 -18.86
C GLY A 22 9.00 -6.89 -20.02
N GLN A 23 8.95 -8.18 -20.34
CA GLN A 23 9.65 -8.72 -21.50
C GLN A 23 9.13 -8.17 -22.84
N LEU A 24 7.84 -7.86 -22.91
CA LEU A 24 7.30 -7.14 -24.09
C LEU A 24 7.84 -5.69 -24.11
N TRP A 25 7.90 -5.00 -22.96
CA TRP A 25 8.49 -3.67 -22.88
C TRP A 25 9.97 -3.64 -23.32
N GLU A 26 10.77 -4.61 -22.90
CA GLU A 26 12.18 -4.70 -23.32
C GLU A 26 12.33 -4.78 -24.85
N LYS A 27 11.37 -5.42 -25.53
CA LYS A 27 11.37 -5.49 -27.00
C LYS A 27 10.77 -4.24 -27.65
N ALA A 28 9.60 -3.81 -27.20
CA ALA A 28 8.84 -2.72 -27.80
C ALA A 28 9.39 -1.34 -27.43
N GLY A 29 9.91 -1.19 -26.22
CA GLY A 29 10.42 0.05 -25.65
C GLY A 29 11.94 0.26 -25.81
N LYS A 30 12.59 -0.50 -26.69
CA LYS A 30 14.06 -0.42 -26.88
C LYS A 30 14.50 1.02 -27.16
N GLY A 31 15.41 1.54 -26.32
CA GLY A 31 15.93 2.90 -26.41
C GLY A 31 15.07 3.96 -25.71
N ARG A 32 13.95 3.60 -25.11
CA ARG A 32 13.08 4.48 -24.33
C ARG A 32 13.48 4.51 -22.86
N SER A 33 13.02 5.55 -22.14
CA SER A 33 13.25 5.66 -20.70
C SER A 33 12.45 4.59 -19.93
N ARG A 34 13.07 4.01 -18.93
CA ARG A 34 12.40 3.05 -18.03
C ARG A 34 11.19 3.66 -17.28
N THR A 35 11.10 4.98 -17.17
CA THR A 35 9.96 5.69 -16.55
C THR A 35 8.76 5.82 -17.45
N GLU A 36 8.88 5.49 -18.74
CA GLU A 36 7.78 5.52 -19.71
C GLU A 36 6.85 4.30 -19.58
N ALA A 37 7.31 3.21 -18.92
CA ALA A 37 6.49 2.06 -18.63
C ALA A 37 6.89 1.47 -17.27
N VAL A 38 6.16 1.82 -16.23
CA VAL A 38 6.31 1.25 -14.88
C VAL A 38 5.22 0.23 -14.56
N LEU A 39 4.08 0.34 -15.25
CA LEU A 39 2.94 -0.56 -15.24
C LEU A 39 2.37 -0.65 -16.65
N ALA A 40 1.33 -1.45 -16.83
CA ALA A 40 0.57 -1.49 -18.08
C ALA A 40 -0.92 -1.73 -17.83
N PHE A 41 -1.76 -1.29 -18.78
CA PHE A 41 -3.08 -1.84 -18.94
C PHE A 41 -2.97 -3.11 -19.79
N TYR A 42 -3.53 -4.20 -19.31
CA TYR A 42 -3.66 -5.44 -20.03
C TYR A 42 -5.04 -6.04 -19.75
N GLU A 43 -5.83 -6.28 -20.78
CA GLU A 43 -7.17 -6.87 -20.69
C GLU A 43 -8.11 -6.12 -19.71
N GLY A 44 -8.06 -4.80 -19.71
CA GLY A 44 -8.91 -3.94 -18.88
C GLY A 44 -8.46 -3.80 -17.41
N ALA A 45 -7.34 -4.43 -17.05
CA ALA A 45 -6.76 -4.33 -15.71
C ALA A 45 -5.40 -3.62 -15.72
N VAL A 46 -5.10 -2.92 -14.63
CA VAL A 46 -3.76 -2.39 -14.38
C VAL A 46 -2.90 -3.49 -13.79
N VAL A 47 -1.76 -3.77 -14.43
CA VAL A 47 -0.86 -4.86 -14.06
C VAL A 47 0.58 -4.36 -13.91
N ASP A 48 1.35 -5.04 -13.08
CA ASP A 48 2.80 -4.83 -12.98
C ASP A 48 3.56 -5.48 -14.15
N LEU A 49 4.80 -5.07 -14.35
CA LEU A 49 5.64 -5.57 -15.46
C LEU A 49 6.01 -7.06 -15.32
N GLN A 50 5.84 -7.66 -14.14
CA GLN A 50 6.11 -9.09 -13.92
C GLN A 50 4.89 -9.97 -14.18
N THR A 51 3.73 -9.38 -14.44
CA THR A 51 2.51 -10.12 -14.79
C THR A 51 2.74 -10.90 -16.07
N GLN A 52 2.51 -12.21 -16.01
CA GLN A 52 2.60 -13.08 -17.17
C GLN A 52 1.34 -12.96 -18.03
N PHE A 53 1.53 -13.01 -19.32
CA PHE A 53 0.43 -13.03 -20.27
C PHE A 53 -0.34 -14.36 -20.21
N SER A 54 -1.64 -14.26 -20.08
CA SER A 54 -2.55 -15.43 -20.07
C SER A 54 -3.23 -15.71 -21.41
N ARG A 55 -3.35 -14.68 -22.28
CA ARG A 55 -3.99 -14.75 -23.59
C ARG A 55 -3.56 -13.61 -24.50
N ASN A 56 -3.99 -13.66 -25.77
CA ASN A 56 -3.83 -12.54 -26.69
C ASN A 56 -4.56 -11.31 -26.17
N GLY A 57 -4.05 -10.12 -26.47
CA GLY A 57 -4.72 -8.91 -25.99
C GLY A 57 -4.03 -7.61 -26.37
N THR A 58 -4.52 -6.52 -25.80
CA THR A 58 -3.97 -5.18 -26.00
C THR A 58 -3.18 -4.77 -24.76
N VAL A 59 -2.00 -4.17 -25.00
CA VAL A 59 -1.14 -3.63 -23.93
C VAL A 59 -0.96 -2.13 -24.16
N GLN A 60 -1.23 -1.34 -23.12
CA GLN A 60 -0.95 0.11 -23.09
C GLN A 60 -0.02 0.40 -21.93
N TRP A 61 1.06 1.12 -22.20
CA TRP A 61 2.06 1.45 -21.16
C TRP A 61 1.55 2.53 -20.23
N ILE A 62 1.87 2.39 -18.97
CA ILE A 62 1.56 3.37 -17.93
C ILE A 62 2.87 3.98 -17.45
N PRO A 63 3.12 5.26 -17.78
CA PRO A 63 4.33 5.97 -17.36
C PRO A 63 4.26 6.38 -15.89
N MET A 64 5.41 6.78 -15.32
CA MET A 64 5.56 7.12 -13.91
C MET A 64 4.70 8.32 -13.46
N ASN A 65 4.35 9.23 -14.35
CA ASN A 65 3.48 10.38 -14.09
C ASN A 65 1.98 10.09 -14.21
N HIS A 66 1.60 8.83 -14.36
CA HIS A 66 0.19 8.43 -14.46
C HIS A 66 -0.40 8.16 -13.06
N PRO A 67 -1.68 8.46 -12.78
CA PRO A 67 -2.30 8.24 -11.46
C PRO A 67 -2.16 6.81 -10.91
N TYR A 68 -2.26 5.79 -11.75
CA TYR A 68 -2.05 4.40 -11.33
C TYR A 68 -0.61 4.10 -10.92
N ALA A 69 0.37 4.75 -11.53
CA ALA A 69 1.77 4.63 -11.13
C ALA A 69 2.01 5.30 -9.76
N GLU A 70 1.34 6.40 -9.48
CA GLU A 70 1.39 7.05 -8.16
C GLU A 70 0.79 6.15 -7.07
N MET A 71 -0.33 5.50 -7.34
CA MET A 71 -0.91 4.51 -6.41
C MET A 71 0.03 3.33 -6.18
N ALA A 72 0.76 2.88 -7.20
CA ALA A 72 1.78 1.85 -7.07
C ALA A 72 2.99 2.36 -6.27
N ALA A 73 3.40 3.61 -6.49
CA ALA A 73 4.47 4.25 -5.73
C ALA A 73 4.13 4.37 -4.24
N GLN A 74 2.90 4.76 -3.89
CA GLN A 74 2.45 4.79 -2.50
C GLN A 74 2.50 3.40 -1.84
N ARG A 75 2.01 2.36 -2.52
CA ARG A 75 2.11 0.97 -2.00
C ARG A 75 3.56 0.53 -1.84
N THR A 76 4.41 0.87 -2.80
CA THR A 76 5.85 0.56 -2.75
C THR A 76 6.54 1.31 -1.60
N LEU A 77 6.15 2.55 -1.35
CA LEU A 77 6.67 3.34 -0.24
C LEU A 77 6.23 2.81 1.14
N ILE A 78 4.98 2.33 1.26
CA ILE A 78 4.49 1.62 2.46
C ILE A 78 5.32 0.35 2.68
N MET A 79 5.53 -0.46 1.63
CA MET A 79 6.39 -1.65 1.72
C MET A 79 7.79 -1.31 2.20
N LEU A 80 8.40 -0.26 1.66
CA LEU A 80 9.72 0.21 2.07
C LEU A 80 9.75 0.62 3.54
N LEU A 81 8.73 1.34 4.01
CA LEU A 81 8.62 1.77 5.41
C LEU A 81 8.55 0.56 6.35
N ILE A 82 7.62 -0.36 6.12
CA ILE A 82 7.41 -1.55 6.97
C ILE A 82 8.67 -2.43 6.96
N MET A 83 9.24 -2.67 5.79
CA MET A 83 10.48 -3.44 5.63
C MET A 83 11.63 -2.79 6.44
N THR A 84 11.81 -1.48 6.32
CA THR A 84 12.85 -0.74 7.03
C THR A 84 12.69 -0.80 8.54
N VAL A 85 11.45 -0.68 9.04
CA VAL A 85 11.18 -0.78 10.47
C VAL A 85 11.52 -2.16 11.00
N LYS A 86 11.16 -3.23 10.26
CA LYS A 86 11.52 -4.61 10.62
C LYS A 86 13.03 -4.86 10.53
N GLU A 87 13.73 -4.28 9.57
CA GLU A 87 15.20 -4.41 9.44
C GLU A 87 15.93 -3.71 10.61
N ILE A 88 15.40 -2.60 11.15
CA ILE A 88 16.02 -1.85 12.25
C ILE A 88 15.65 -2.41 13.62
N TYR A 89 14.36 -2.72 13.84
CA TYR A 89 13.82 -3.05 15.19
C TYR A 89 13.44 -4.54 15.33
N GLY A 90 13.63 -5.34 14.30
CA GLY A 90 13.34 -6.79 14.32
C GLY A 90 11.94 -7.14 13.77
N GLU A 91 11.72 -8.43 13.56
CA GLU A 91 10.52 -8.97 12.89
C GLU A 91 9.20 -8.72 13.64
N THR A 92 9.25 -8.48 14.96
CA THR A 92 8.07 -8.17 15.78
C THR A 92 7.63 -6.71 15.68
N ALA A 93 8.54 -5.83 15.23
CA ALA A 93 8.22 -4.44 14.98
C ALA A 93 7.30 -4.32 13.76
N ASP A 94 6.33 -3.43 13.82
CA ASP A 94 5.40 -3.19 12.72
C ASP A 94 4.99 -1.73 12.63
N VAL A 95 4.43 -1.36 11.49
CA VAL A 95 3.83 -0.05 11.24
C VAL A 95 2.42 -0.27 10.73
N GLU A 96 1.45 0.30 11.40
CA GLU A 96 0.08 0.34 10.94
C GLU A 96 -0.16 1.64 10.17
N VAL A 97 -0.62 1.52 8.91
CA VAL A 97 -1.05 2.66 8.10
C VAL A 97 -2.54 2.82 8.32
N GLU A 98 -2.94 3.86 9.05
CA GLU A 98 -4.32 4.02 9.50
C GLU A 98 -5.19 4.68 8.44
N HIS A 99 -4.82 5.85 7.96
CA HIS A 99 -5.63 6.61 7.00
C HIS A 99 -4.82 7.67 6.25
N SER A 100 -5.44 8.24 5.21
CA SER A 100 -4.89 9.38 4.49
C SER A 100 -5.17 10.68 5.26
N LEU A 101 -4.17 11.53 5.35
CA LEU A 101 -4.28 12.87 5.92
C LEU A 101 -3.76 13.87 4.89
N GLY A 102 -4.67 14.50 4.15
CA GLY A 102 -4.30 15.35 3.03
C GLY A 102 -3.44 14.59 2.00
N LYS A 103 -2.20 15.04 1.82
CA LYS A 103 -1.20 14.41 0.92
C LYS A 103 -0.15 13.61 1.69
N ALA A 104 -0.56 12.97 2.77
CA ALA A 104 0.25 12.09 3.60
C ALA A 104 -0.56 10.87 4.03
N LEU A 105 0.12 9.87 4.57
CA LEU A 105 -0.48 8.75 5.29
C LEU A 105 -0.13 8.90 6.75
N TYR A 106 -1.13 8.85 7.62
CA TYR A 106 -0.92 8.74 9.06
C TYR A 106 -0.58 7.30 9.41
N CYS A 107 0.50 7.14 10.16
CA CYS A 107 1.06 5.85 10.51
C CYS A 107 1.33 5.79 12.02
N GLU A 108 1.18 4.61 12.59
CA GLU A 108 1.52 4.31 13.99
C GLU A 108 2.51 3.17 14.08
N PHE A 109 3.46 3.30 14.99
CA PHE A 109 4.37 2.21 15.29
C PHE A 109 3.75 1.23 16.27
N ARG A 110 3.97 -0.06 16.01
CA ARG A 110 3.71 -1.15 16.93
C ARG A 110 5.05 -1.75 17.38
N ILE A 111 5.65 -1.06 18.33
CA ILE A 111 6.95 -1.37 18.92
C ILE A 111 6.82 -1.19 20.43
N ASP A 112 7.59 -1.99 21.21
CA ASP A 112 7.52 -2.03 22.67
C ASP A 112 8.12 -0.78 23.38
N HIS A 113 8.53 0.25 22.63
CA HIS A 113 9.08 1.48 23.20
C HIS A 113 8.59 2.73 22.42
N PRO A 114 8.56 3.91 23.07
CA PRO A 114 8.17 5.15 22.40
C PRO A 114 9.13 5.51 21.28
N ILE A 115 8.59 5.88 20.13
CA ILE A 115 9.37 6.38 18.99
C ILE A 115 9.64 7.87 19.17
N LEU A 116 10.91 8.23 19.07
CA LEU A 116 11.39 9.59 19.16
C LEU A 116 11.67 10.16 17.77
N GLN A 117 11.78 11.48 17.66
CA GLN A 117 12.12 12.14 16.40
C GLN A 117 13.44 11.66 15.78
N LYS A 118 14.42 11.26 16.62
CA LYS A 118 15.68 10.67 16.15
C LYS A 118 15.48 9.34 15.42
N ASP A 119 14.49 8.54 15.85
CA ASP A 119 14.18 7.24 15.27
C ASP A 119 13.55 7.42 13.90
N LEU A 120 12.64 8.38 13.74
CA LEU A 120 12.07 8.75 12.43
C LEU A 120 13.16 9.16 11.44
N LYS A 121 14.13 9.99 11.88
CA LYS A 121 15.27 10.39 11.04
C LYS A 121 16.15 9.20 10.64
N GLN A 122 16.35 8.25 11.54
CA GLN A 122 17.11 7.03 11.26
C GLN A 122 16.39 6.15 10.25
N ILE A 123 15.08 5.92 10.41
CA ILE A 123 14.24 5.16 9.49
C ILE A 123 14.27 5.82 8.12
N GLU A 124 14.02 7.14 8.04
CA GLU A 124 14.02 7.90 6.78
C GLU A 124 15.37 7.78 6.05
N LYS A 125 16.48 7.91 6.77
CA LYS A 125 17.82 7.73 6.21
C LYS A 125 18.03 6.33 5.63
N PHE A 126 17.56 5.31 6.32
CA PHE A 126 17.68 3.92 5.87
C PHE A 126 16.78 3.64 4.65
N MET A 127 15.57 4.20 4.63
CA MET A 127 14.69 4.15 3.47
C MET A 127 15.36 4.79 2.24
N HIS A 128 15.95 5.98 2.37
CA HIS A 128 16.67 6.63 1.26
C HIS A 128 17.87 5.81 0.78
N PHE A 129 18.58 5.14 1.67
CA PHE A 129 19.65 4.23 1.31
C PHE A 129 19.12 3.06 0.47
N THR A 130 18.05 2.42 0.89
CA THR A 130 17.41 1.30 0.17
C THR A 130 16.88 1.71 -1.20
N VAL A 131 16.32 2.92 -1.32
CA VAL A 131 15.91 3.49 -2.62
C VAL A 131 17.13 3.63 -3.53
N LYS A 132 18.24 4.16 -3.03
CA LYS A 132 19.47 4.35 -3.80
C LYS A 132 20.11 3.02 -4.24
N GLU A 133 19.98 1.97 -3.43
CA GLU A 133 20.40 0.61 -3.81
C GLU A 133 19.57 0.03 -4.96
N GLY A 134 18.34 0.49 -5.12
CA GLY A 134 17.44 0.04 -6.17
C GLY A 134 17.02 -1.41 -6.03
N ARG A 135 16.76 -1.87 -4.82
CA ARG A 135 16.36 -3.26 -4.55
C ARG A 135 15.16 -3.65 -5.42
N PRO A 136 15.24 -4.77 -6.17
CA PRO A 136 14.14 -5.22 -7.02
C PRO A 136 12.97 -5.74 -6.18
N ILE A 137 11.76 -5.56 -6.72
CA ILE A 137 10.52 -6.07 -6.14
C ILE A 137 10.03 -7.21 -7.00
N TYR A 138 9.83 -8.39 -6.42
CA TYR A 138 9.39 -9.59 -7.12
C TYR A 138 7.94 -9.92 -6.78
N ARG A 139 7.13 -10.09 -7.82
CA ARG A 139 5.77 -10.59 -7.70
C ARG A 139 5.77 -12.11 -7.54
N ARG A 140 5.04 -12.62 -6.55
CA ARG A 140 4.87 -14.05 -6.30
C ARG A 140 3.37 -14.37 -6.20
N ILE A 141 2.98 -15.53 -6.72
CA ILE A 141 1.62 -16.05 -6.55
C ILE A 141 1.73 -17.26 -5.62
N LEU A 142 1.06 -17.18 -4.49
CA LEU A 142 1.02 -18.25 -3.48
C LEU A 142 -0.37 -18.86 -3.44
N SER A 143 -0.46 -20.17 -3.07
CA SER A 143 -1.73 -20.73 -2.67
C SER A 143 -2.22 -20.08 -1.38
N LYS A 144 -3.54 -20.07 -1.16
CA LYS A 144 -4.14 -19.49 0.05
C LYS A 144 -3.52 -20.07 1.34
N GLU A 145 -3.32 -21.39 1.39
CA GLU A 145 -2.73 -22.06 2.55
C GLU A 145 -1.32 -21.53 2.85
N ARG A 146 -0.49 -21.40 1.80
CA ARG A 146 0.89 -20.92 1.95
C ARG A 146 0.92 -19.46 2.37
N ALA A 147 0.03 -18.64 1.81
CA ALA A 147 -0.11 -17.23 2.20
C ALA A 147 -0.58 -17.10 3.66
N LEU A 148 -1.58 -17.87 4.08
CA LEU A 148 -2.04 -17.94 5.48
C LEU A 148 -0.93 -18.35 6.44
N HIS A 149 -0.14 -19.37 6.09
CA HIS A 149 0.99 -19.79 6.92
C HIS A 149 2.02 -18.68 7.12
N LEU A 150 2.33 -17.89 6.08
CA LEU A 150 3.24 -16.74 6.16
C LEU A 150 2.64 -15.60 6.99
N LEU A 151 1.38 -15.25 6.75
CA LEU A 151 0.71 -14.14 7.44
C LEU A 151 0.46 -14.42 8.91
N ARG A 152 0.10 -15.68 9.30
CA ARG A 152 -0.07 -16.04 10.71
C ARG A 152 1.18 -15.84 11.55
N ARG A 153 2.35 -15.95 10.93
CA ARG A 153 3.64 -15.66 11.61
C ARG A 153 3.96 -14.19 11.72
N LYS A 154 3.39 -13.34 10.85
CA LYS A 154 3.72 -11.91 10.75
C LYS A 154 2.61 -11.02 11.31
N ASN A 155 1.38 -11.27 10.92
CA ASN A 155 0.22 -10.47 11.29
C ASN A 155 -1.04 -11.34 11.38
N GLN A 156 -1.47 -11.63 12.59
CA GLN A 156 -2.62 -12.49 12.85
C GLN A 156 -3.94 -11.87 12.34
N LYS A 157 -4.07 -10.53 12.30
CA LYS A 157 -5.26 -9.84 11.80
C LYS A 157 -5.44 -10.07 10.29
N ASP A 158 -4.37 -9.90 9.51
CA ASP A 158 -4.40 -10.09 8.06
C ASP A 158 -4.64 -11.54 7.69
N ALA A 159 -4.11 -12.47 8.47
CA ALA A 159 -4.39 -13.89 8.31
C ALA A 159 -5.88 -14.20 8.50
N LEU A 160 -6.52 -13.63 9.52
CA LEU A 160 -7.97 -13.80 9.77
C LEU A 160 -8.83 -13.21 8.65
N LEU A 161 -8.44 -12.06 8.09
CA LEU A 161 -9.10 -11.48 6.93
C LEU A 161 -8.97 -12.38 5.70
N LEU A 162 -7.75 -12.83 5.40
CA LEU A 162 -7.50 -13.73 4.27
C LEU A 162 -8.23 -15.06 4.38
N GLU A 163 -8.37 -15.61 5.58
CA GLU A 163 -9.05 -16.88 5.82
C GLU A 163 -10.50 -16.86 5.35
N LYS A 164 -11.17 -15.72 5.49
CA LYS A 164 -12.59 -15.52 5.11
C LYS A 164 -12.80 -15.16 3.64
N LEU A 165 -11.75 -14.77 2.91
CA LEU A 165 -11.87 -14.43 1.50
C LEU A 165 -12.05 -15.68 0.62
N PRO A 166 -12.99 -15.68 -0.34
CA PRO A 166 -13.20 -16.79 -1.26
C PRO A 166 -12.19 -16.79 -2.40
N ILE A 167 -10.89 -16.82 -2.08
CA ILE A 167 -9.79 -16.82 -3.04
C ILE A 167 -8.94 -18.08 -2.86
N GLU A 168 -8.43 -18.64 -3.94
CA GLU A 168 -7.52 -19.79 -3.93
C GLU A 168 -6.05 -19.39 -3.96
N LYS A 169 -5.75 -18.23 -4.54
CA LYS A 169 -4.39 -17.72 -4.72
C LYS A 169 -4.31 -16.27 -4.29
N LEU A 170 -3.18 -15.90 -3.73
CA LEU A 170 -2.86 -14.53 -3.33
C LEU A 170 -1.59 -14.06 -4.02
N THR A 171 -1.62 -12.84 -4.55
CA THR A 171 -0.41 -12.16 -5.00
C THR A 171 0.28 -11.53 -3.80
N VAL A 172 1.58 -11.82 -3.65
CA VAL A 172 2.46 -11.20 -2.67
C VAL A 172 3.66 -10.59 -3.39
N TYR A 173 4.26 -9.58 -2.77
CA TYR A 173 5.46 -8.93 -3.29
C TYR A 173 6.61 -9.14 -2.33
N GLN A 174 7.77 -9.46 -2.89
CA GLN A 174 9.00 -9.76 -2.17
C GLN A 174 10.09 -8.74 -2.52
N CYS A 175 10.74 -8.17 -1.49
CA CYS A 175 11.96 -7.37 -1.64
C CYS A 175 12.99 -7.86 -0.62
N GLY A 176 14.09 -8.42 -1.10
CA GLY A 176 15.03 -9.12 -0.23
C GLY A 176 14.35 -10.26 0.55
N ASN A 177 14.47 -10.22 1.87
CA ASN A 177 13.83 -11.20 2.77
C ASN A 177 12.41 -10.80 3.19
N PHE A 178 12.00 -9.56 2.91
CA PHE A 178 10.66 -9.09 3.23
C PHE A 178 9.66 -9.54 2.17
N MET A 179 8.50 -10.00 2.61
CA MET A 179 7.40 -10.41 1.73
C MET A 179 6.07 -10.05 2.38
N ASP A 180 5.18 -9.41 1.59
CA ASP A 180 3.83 -9.07 2.07
C ASP A 180 2.84 -8.99 0.91
N SER A 181 1.53 -8.89 1.23
CA SER A 181 0.45 -8.76 0.26
C SER A 181 0.01 -7.30 0.13
N TYR A 182 -0.23 -6.87 -1.11
CA TYR A 182 -0.73 -5.53 -1.41
C TYR A 182 -1.86 -5.60 -2.43
N LEU A 183 -2.89 -4.76 -2.24
CA LEU A 183 -4.01 -4.66 -3.16
C LEU A 183 -3.63 -3.81 -4.37
N GLY A 184 -3.21 -4.48 -5.44
CA GLY A 184 -2.84 -3.88 -6.72
C GLY A 184 -1.35 -4.00 -7.04
N PRO A 185 -0.95 -3.54 -8.24
CA PRO A 185 0.41 -3.67 -8.72
C PRO A 185 1.39 -2.76 -7.96
N MET A 186 2.66 -3.18 -7.92
CA MET A 186 3.78 -2.46 -7.33
C MET A 186 4.71 -1.92 -8.42
N LEU A 187 5.59 -0.98 -8.06
CA LEU A 187 6.68 -0.57 -8.93
C LEU A 187 7.70 -1.71 -9.12
N PRO A 188 8.47 -1.71 -10.22
CA PRO A 188 9.42 -2.79 -10.50
C PRO A 188 10.58 -2.91 -9.49
N ASP A 189 11.05 -1.79 -8.99
CA ASP A 189 12.11 -1.71 -7.98
C ASP A 189 12.04 -0.40 -7.19
N MET A 190 12.85 -0.28 -6.15
CA MET A 190 12.85 0.87 -5.24
C MET A 190 13.37 2.17 -5.89
N ASN A 191 14.16 2.12 -6.97
CA ASN A 191 14.68 3.31 -7.65
C ASN A 191 13.60 4.19 -8.31
N TYR A 192 12.40 3.64 -8.51
CA TYR A 192 11.29 4.43 -9.05
C TYR A 192 10.61 5.33 -8.00
N LEU A 193 10.92 5.13 -6.71
CA LEU A 193 10.38 5.99 -5.67
C LEU A 193 11.00 7.38 -5.77
N GLY A 194 10.12 8.39 -5.74
CA GLY A 194 10.51 9.79 -5.67
C GLY A 194 10.89 10.24 -4.26
N CYS A 195 10.77 11.54 -3.99
CA CYS A 195 11.01 12.06 -2.65
C CYS A 195 9.90 11.63 -1.69
N PHE A 196 10.24 11.49 -0.41
CA PHE A 196 9.33 11.24 0.69
C PHE A 196 9.92 11.80 1.98
N LYS A 197 9.11 11.91 3.02
CA LYS A 197 9.54 12.39 4.32
C LYS A 197 8.72 11.77 5.44
N LEU A 198 9.35 11.51 6.58
CA LEU A 198 8.69 11.12 7.81
C LEU A 198 8.62 12.33 8.74
N GLU A 199 7.41 12.72 9.14
CA GLU A 199 7.20 13.86 10.04
C GLU A 199 6.48 13.42 11.31
N PRO A 200 6.93 13.86 12.50
CA PRO A 200 6.23 13.56 13.75
C PRO A 200 4.79 14.10 13.69
N TYR A 201 3.84 13.29 14.13
CA TYR A 201 2.44 13.66 14.26
C TYR A 201 1.80 12.81 15.35
N ALA A 202 1.73 13.35 16.56
CA ALA A 202 1.31 12.59 17.75
C ALA A 202 -0.11 12.01 17.60
N PRO A 203 -0.35 10.74 18.01
CA PRO A 203 0.62 9.83 18.68
C PRO A 203 1.57 9.07 17.75
N GLY A 204 1.41 9.17 16.44
CA GLY A 204 2.22 8.50 15.41
C GLY A 204 3.09 9.45 14.60
N PHE A 205 3.07 9.27 13.28
CA PHE A 205 3.83 10.08 12.32
C PHE A 205 3.15 10.11 10.95
N LEU A 206 3.57 11.05 10.11
CA LEU A 206 3.11 11.16 8.73
C LEU A 206 4.18 10.61 7.78
N LEU A 207 3.75 9.73 6.88
CA LEU A 207 4.49 9.36 5.69
C LEU A 207 4.04 10.27 4.55
N ARG A 208 4.86 11.25 4.20
CA ARG A 208 4.61 12.19 3.11
C ARG A 208 5.19 11.65 1.82
N PHE A 209 4.47 11.86 0.74
CA PHE A 209 4.84 11.41 -0.60
C PHE A 209 4.68 12.53 -1.63
N PRO A 210 5.22 12.40 -2.85
CA PRO A 210 5.28 13.45 -3.85
C PRO A 210 3.91 14.01 -4.26
N ALA A 211 3.93 15.24 -4.74
CA ALA A 211 2.77 15.85 -5.41
C ALA A 211 2.42 15.09 -6.70
N HIS A 212 1.14 15.14 -7.09
CA HIS A 212 0.66 14.53 -8.33
C HIS A 212 1.48 15.00 -9.54
N GLY A 213 1.96 14.04 -10.35
CA GLY A 213 2.78 14.30 -11.52
C GLY A 213 4.20 14.84 -11.25
N ARG A 214 4.60 15.00 -9.97
CA ARG A 214 5.88 15.59 -9.57
C ARG A 214 6.65 14.71 -8.59
N PRO A 215 7.28 13.62 -9.04
CA PRO A 215 7.87 12.62 -8.16
C PRO A 215 9.03 13.13 -7.27
N HIS A 216 9.55 14.30 -7.56
CA HIS A 216 10.67 14.91 -6.83
C HIS A 216 10.27 16.16 -6.01
N GLU A 217 8.98 16.44 -5.86
CA GLU A 217 8.46 17.58 -5.12
C GLU A 217 7.49 17.14 -4.03
N LEU A 218 7.81 17.44 -2.78
CA LEU A 218 6.88 17.27 -1.67
C LEU A 218 5.98 18.50 -1.59
N PRO A 219 4.64 18.30 -1.50
CA PRO A 219 3.73 19.44 -1.27
C PRO A 219 4.11 20.16 0.03
N PRO A 220 3.85 21.48 0.13
CA PRO A 220 4.01 22.18 1.41
C PRO A 220 3.20 21.46 2.48
N TYR A 221 3.77 21.35 3.68
CA TYR A 221 3.05 20.81 4.83
C TYR A 221 2.36 21.96 5.55
N HIS A 222 1.05 21.84 5.68
CA HIS A 222 0.25 22.71 6.52
C HIS A 222 -0.32 21.86 7.66
N GLU A 223 0.01 22.26 8.86
CA GLU A 223 -0.55 21.63 10.05
C GLU A 223 -2.04 21.97 10.14
N GLU A 224 -2.89 20.95 10.21
CA GLU A 224 -4.35 21.11 10.35
C GLU A 224 -4.78 20.65 11.76
N PRO A 225 -4.61 21.49 12.80
CA PRO A 225 -4.83 21.10 14.19
C PRO A 225 -6.30 20.72 14.47
N LEU A 226 -7.24 21.28 13.73
CA LEU A 226 -8.65 20.92 13.83
C LEU A 226 -8.90 19.48 13.38
N PHE A 227 -8.26 19.09 12.27
CA PHE A 227 -8.39 17.73 11.73
C PHE A 227 -7.76 16.70 12.68
N ALA A 228 -6.58 17.02 13.24
CA ALA A 228 -5.93 16.19 14.24
C ALA A 228 -6.81 15.94 15.46
N ARG A 229 -7.50 16.99 15.95
CA ARG A 229 -8.43 16.88 17.09
C ARG A 229 -9.62 15.98 16.77
N VAL A 230 -10.26 16.20 15.62
CA VAL A 230 -11.42 15.39 15.20
C VAL A 230 -11.02 13.92 15.03
N PHE A 231 -9.84 13.67 14.51
CA PHE A 231 -9.31 12.31 14.35
C PHE A 231 -9.09 11.63 15.71
N LEU A 232 -8.40 12.29 16.65
CA LEU A 232 -8.20 11.76 18.00
C LEU A 232 -9.51 11.49 18.73
N GLU A 233 -10.53 12.32 18.52
CA GLU A 233 -11.87 12.07 19.03
C GLU A 233 -12.50 10.82 18.39
N ALA A 234 -12.41 10.67 17.06
CA ALA A 234 -12.95 9.51 16.36
C ALA A 234 -12.26 8.20 16.80
N GLU A 235 -10.96 8.24 17.02
CA GLU A 235 -10.19 7.09 17.53
C GLU A 235 -10.62 6.70 18.96
N LYS A 236 -10.78 7.68 19.86
CA LYS A 236 -11.33 7.43 21.20
C LYS A 236 -12.71 6.79 21.15
N TRP A 237 -13.56 7.24 20.22
CA TRP A 237 -14.87 6.64 19.99
C TRP A 237 -14.76 5.20 19.50
N GLY A 238 -13.89 4.92 18.53
CA GLY A 238 -13.61 3.58 18.05
C GLY A 238 -13.19 2.63 19.17
N GLN A 239 -12.34 3.11 20.10
CA GLN A 239 -11.92 2.35 21.27
C GLN A 239 -13.09 2.06 22.23
N LEU A 240 -13.92 3.07 22.53
CA LEU A 240 -15.08 2.93 23.42
C LEU A 240 -16.12 1.94 22.90
N ILE A 241 -16.39 1.93 21.61
CA ILE A 241 -17.35 1.01 21.00
C ILE A 241 -16.75 -0.36 20.66
N GLY A 242 -15.41 -0.54 20.85
CA GLY A 242 -14.71 -1.78 20.52
C GLY A 242 -14.63 -2.05 19.00
N CYS A 243 -14.59 -0.98 18.19
CA CYS A 243 -14.56 -1.05 16.75
C CYS A 243 -13.61 0.04 16.20
N ARG A 244 -12.32 -0.21 16.26
CA ARG A 244 -11.25 0.74 15.88
C ARG A 244 -10.88 0.70 14.41
N ASN A 245 -11.18 -0.40 13.73
CA ASN A 245 -10.81 -0.62 12.34
C ASN A 245 -11.82 -1.52 11.62
N VAL A 246 -11.68 -1.58 10.29
CA VAL A 246 -12.56 -2.37 9.40
C VAL A 246 -12.55 -3.87 9.75
N ALA A 247 -11.45 -4.42 10.25
CA ALA A 247 -11.39 -5.83 10.64
C ALA A 247 -12.25 -6.11 11.90
N GLU A 248 -12.18 -5.22 12.88
CA GLU A 248 -13.03 -5.31 14.09
C GLU A 248 -14.52 -5.10 13.73
N LEU A 249 -14.83 -4.17 12.81
CA LEU A 249 -16.19 -3.99 12.28
C LEU A 249 -16.70 -5.26 11.58
N ASN A 250 -15.91 -5.84 10.68
CA ASN A 250 -16.27 -7.08 10.00
C ASN A 250 -16.45 -8.24 10.99
N HIS A 251 -15.60 -8.31 12.01
CA HIS A 251 -15.76 -9.30 13.08
C HIS A 251 -17.08 -9.10 13.84
N ALA A 252 -17.44 -7.86 14.19
CA ALA A 252 -18.68 -7.54 14.85
C ALA A 252 -19.92 -7.88 13.98
N ILE A 253 -19.86 -7.60 12.68
CA ILE A 253 -20.90 -7.98 11.71
C ILE A 253 -21.09 -9.49 11.68
N HIS A 254 -20.02 -10.25 11.55
CA HIS A 254 -20.08 -11.71 11.53
C HIS A 254 -20.62 -12.35 12.80
N HIS A 255 -20.48 -11.66 13.93
CA HIS A 255 -20.97 -12.13 15.24
C HIS A 255 -22.32 -11.50 15.64
N ASN A 256 -23.06 -10.90 14.69
CA ASN A 256 -24.34 -10.22 14.89
C ASN A 256 -24.32 -9.09 15.95
N LYS A 257 -23.14 -8.49 16.19
CA LYS A 257 -22.96 -7.36 17.12
C LYS A 257 -23.10 -5.99 16.45
N ALA A 258 -23.22 -5.93 15.12
CA ALA A 258 -23.30 -4.67 14.36
C ALA A 258 -24.48 -3.79 14.79
N LYS A 259 -25.63 -4.39 15.15
CA LYS A 259 -26.79 -3.65 15.64
C LYS A 259 -26.48 -2.83 16.90
N ASN A 260 -25.73 -3.40 17.83
CA ASN A 260 -25.34 -2.69 19.06
C ASN A 260 -24.37 -1.55 18.75
N LEU A 261 -23.45 -1.72 17.79
CA LEU A 261 -22.55 -0.66 17.34
C LEU A 261 -23.31 0.50 16.71
N ILE A 262 -24.32 0.22 15.89
CA ILE A 262 -25.17 1.24 15.27
C ILE A 262 -25.92 2.03 16.34
N LEU A 263 -26.58 1.36 17.29
CA LEU A 263 -27.34 2.01 18.38
C LEU A 263 -26.46 2.92 19.24
N ILE A 264 -25.23 2.47 19.57
CA ILE A 264 -24.26 3.28 20.33
C ILE A 264 -23.83 4.49 19.49
N SER A 265 -23.54 4.29 18.21
CA SER A 265 -23.16 5.36 17.29
C SER A 265 -24.25 6.41 17.13
N GLU A 266 -25.52 6.00 17.00
CA GLU A 266 -26.66 6.90 16.91
C GLU A 266 -26.83 7.74 18.19
N ALA A 267 -26.78 7.12 19.36
CA ALA A 267 -26.89 7.82 20.65
C ALA A 267 -25.78 8.86 20.85
N LEU A 268 -24.56 8.54 20.39
CA LEU A 268 -23.43 9.46 20.43
C LEU A 268 -23.57 10.60 19.43
N HIS A 269 -24.13 10.33 18.27
CA HIS A 269 -24.39 11.33 17.25
C HIS A 269 -25.44 12.33 17.71
N GLU A 270 -26.56 11.87 18.28
CA GLU A 270 -27.59 12.72 18.88
C GLU A 270 -27.03 13.62 19.98
N LYS A 271 -26.19 13.07 20.87
CA LYS A 271 -25.52 13.84 21.92
C LYS A 271 -24.62 14.94 21.38
N LYS A 272 -23.91 14.67 20.27
CA LYS A 272 -23.06 15.64 19.60
C LYS A 272 -23.89 16.74 18.92
N ILE A 273 -25.00 16.40 18.28
CA ILE A 273 -25.94 17.35 17.67
C ILE A 273 -26.53 18.27 18.73
N ALA A 274 -27.00 17.71 19.86
CA ALA A 274 -27.52 18.51 20.97
C ALA A 274 -26.49 19.52 21.49
N HIS A 275 -25.21 19.08 21.66
CA HIS A 275 -24.16 19.98 22.13
C HIS A 275 -23.85 21.10 21.13
N ILE A 276 -23.98 20.85 19.82
CA ILE A 276 -23.77 21.88 18.78
C ILE A 276 -24.96 22.87 18.77
N ALA A 277 -26.20 22.38 19.06
CA ALA A 277 -27.38 23.22 19.10
C ALA A 277 -27.43 24.13 20.34
N ASP A 278 -26.68 23.82 21.38
CA ASP A 278 -26.54 24.60 22.62
C ASP A 278 -25.46 25.71 22.52
N ILE A 279 -24.74 25.82 21.39
CA ILE A 279 -23.77 26.89 21.10
C ILE A 279 -24.39 27.99 20.26
#